data_211ba6eb3bff00a2ffc4862bd805dff0
#
_entry.id   211ba6eb3bff00a2ffc4862bd805dff0
#
_cell.length_a   1.000
_cell.length_b   1.000
_cell.length_c   1.000
_cell.angle_alpha   90.00
_cell.angle_beta   90.00
_cell.angle_gamma   90.00
#
_symmetry.space_group_name_H-M   'P 1'
#
loop_
_entity.id
_entity.type
_entity.pdbx_description
1 polymer ?
#
loop_
_entity_poly.entity_id
_entity_poly.type
_entity_poly.pdbx_seq_one_letter_code
_entity_poly.pdbx_strand_id
1 'polypeptide(L)'
;MIIQDLSEQLIIDSLADYLSNIETRRTKEREYLLDFYEGFNIEDYVGEYFGSESLQQVPTYTQNLTRRVCKARGQAYKRPPRISADPRYNELADLQGLNSKRRQLEQTTFLLGTMAYRSLWNDKRNRVEYELLPFFEPLFLPGEKEPFGVIYAIENEGMSKLTNQEFIVWTADRDGMPGKHFGIDAHGDKYSFNEGDVNPYGILPVSFCHRYSPIRDFWVGDASDVVNADLALSVAAMEISLCIRLGAIGVKFVTGVDDRSRISMGVDKILYLPEGANFGVTGPSASIDDLIKGAKYLVETTLNNNQLRVKFIDSHGNAESAEALRVQEIDNYSEVQANIEDTWRAWEHNRYEIDRRIIEVQTGQKLSADYLVDFEEPQILSPSEEREMFSWLFQNKLATRKSYLMLKNPDMLPEDAEKLLEEVDESEGSGNRLLDRLQS
;
A
#
# COMPACT_ATOMS: atom_id res chain seq x y z
N MET A 1 -19.75 -5.91 11.88
CA MET A 1 -20.62 -6.74 12.79
C MET A 1 -21.88 -5.95 13.15
N ILE A 2 -23.06 -6.56 13.16
CA ILE A 2 -24.34 -5.89 13.52
C ILE A 2 -24.67 -6.27 14.95
N ILE A 3 -24.80 -5.27 15.83
CA ILE A 3 -25.13 -5.42 17.25
C ILE A 3 -26.56 -4.91 17.48
N GLN A 4 -27.39 -5.66 18.20
CA GLN A 4 -28.79 -5.34 18.39
C GLN A 4 -29.04 -4.13 19.28
N ASP A 5 -28.16 -3.86 20.25
CA ASP A 5 -28.17 -2.68 21.09
C ASP A 5 -26.74 -2.31 21.54
N LEU A 6 -26.61 -1.26 22.36
CA LEU A 6 -25.32 -0.73 22.83
C LEU A 6 -24.78 -1.45 24.09
N SER A 7 -25.28 -2.64 24.41
CA SER A 7 -24.88 -3.40 25.60
C SER A 7 -23.48 -3.98 25.42
N GLU A 8 -22.62 -3.78 26.42
CA GLU A 8 -21.26 -4.36 26.44
C GLU A 8 -21.27 -5.88 26.31
N GLN A 9 -22.21 -6.54 27.02
CA GLN A 9 -22.31 -8.00 27.00
C GLN A 9 -22.64 -8.53 25.59
N LEU A 10 -23.53 -7.85 24.86
CA LEU A 10 -23.86 -8.23 23.49
C LEU A 10 -22.68 -8.02 22.54
N ILE A 11 -21.85 -7.00 22.78
CA ILE A 11 -20.61 -6.80 21.99
C ILE A 11 -19.66 -7.98 22.23
N ILE A 12 -19.44 -8.38 23.49
CA ILE A 12 -18.55 -9.48 23.88
C ILE A 12 -19.06 -10.80 23.31
N ASP A 13 -20.34 -11.12 23.52
CA ASP A 13 -20.97 -12.35 23.03
C ASP A 13 -20.93 -12.43 21.49
N SER A 14 -21.23 -11.32 20.82
CA SER A 14 -21.19 -11.25 19.36
C SER A 14 -19.76 -11.37 18.82
N LEU A 15 -18.74 -10.89 19.55
CA LEU A 15 -17.35 -11.06 19.17
C LEU A 15 -16.92 -12.53 19.23
N ALA A 16 -17.32 -13.26 20.27
CA ALA A 16 -17.01 -14.69 20.39
C ALA A 16 -17.59 -15.50 19.22
N ASP A 17 -18.84 -15.22 18.84
CA ASP A 17 -19.48 -15.85 17.68
C ASP A 17 -18.79 -15.46 16.37
N TYR A 18 -18.40 -14.20 16.23
CA TYR A 18 -17.76 -13.65 15.05
C TYR A 18 -16.38 -14.28 14.83
N LEU A 19 -15.54 -14.33 15.87
CA LEU A 19 -14.21 -14.94 15.82
C LEU A 19 -14.25 -16.42 15.43
N SER A 20 -15.30 -17.14 15.84
CA SER A 20 -15.43 -18.56 15.51
C SER A 20 -15.79 -18.85 14.05
N ASN A 21 -16.49 -17.93 13.34
CA ASN A 21 -17.14 -18.22 12.07
C ASN A 21 -16.71 -17.34 10.88
N ILE A 22 -16.67 -16.04 11.02
CA ILE A 22 -16.53 -15.12 9.88
C ILE A 22 -15.17 -14.41 9.87
N GLU A 23 -14.70 -13.95 11.00
CA GLU A 23 -13.45 -13.21 11.09
C GLU A 23 -12.25 -14.05 10.69
N THR A 24 -12.23 -15.33 11.07
CA THR A 24 -11.13 -16.21 10.69
C THR A 24 -10.92 -16.27 9.17
N ARG A 25 -11.99 -16.20 8.38
CA ARG A 25 -11.88 -16.18 6.93
C ARG A 25 -11.34 -14.82 6.44
N ARG A 26 -11.94 -13.71 6.89
CA ARG A 26 -11.50 -12.35 6.49
C ARG A 26 -10.08 -12.06 6.92
N THR A 27 -9.70 -12.44 8.14
CA THR A 27 -8.36 -12.25 8.64
C THR A 27 -7.35 -13.01 7.79
N LYS A 28 -7.61 -14.28 7.46
CA LYS A 28 -6.75 -15.07 6.57
C LYS A 28 -6.64 -14.46 5.17
N GLU A 29 -7.75 -13.98 4.61
CA GLU A 29 -7.75 -13.30 3.31
C GLU A 29 -6.86 -12.03 3.38
N ARG A 30 -6.95 -11.25 4.44
CA ARG A 30 -6.13 -10.04 4.62
C ARG A 30 -4.65 -10.37 4.89
N GLU A 31 -4.37 -11.40 5.69
CA GLU A 31 -2.99 -11.90 5.88
C GLU A 31 -2.38 -12.33 4.54
N TYR A 32 -3.10 -13.11 3.75
CA TYR A 32 -2.66 -13.52 2.42
C TYR A 32 -2.31 -12.33 1.51
N LEU A 33 -3.15 -11.29 1.48
CA LEU A 33 -2.89 -10.08 0.69
C LEU A 33 -1.66 -9.31 1.20
N LEU A 34 -1.51 -9.18 2.53
CA LEU A 34 -0.38 -8.50 3.16
C LEU A 34 0.92 -9.27 2.96
N ASP A 35 0.90 -10.60 3.06
CA ASP A 35 2.07 -11.45 2.82
C ASP A 35 2.67 -11.18 1.42
N PHE A 36 1.83 -11.11 0.39
CA PHE A 36 2.29 -10.76 -0.95
C PHE A 36 2.77 -9.31 -1.07
N TYR A 37 2.17 -8.38 -0.34
CA TYR A 37 2.63 -6.99 -0.33
C TYR A 37 3.98 -6.84 0.37
N GLU A 38 4.18 -7.53 1.48
CA GLU A 38 5.40 -7.46 2.30
C GLU A 38 6.48 -8.41 1.81
N GLY A 39 6.12 -9.48 1.13
CA GLY A 39 7.01 -10.51 0.61
C GLY A 39 7.27 -11.62 1.63
N PHE A 40 6.32 -11.86 2.56
CA PHE A 40 6.40 -12.92 3.54
C PHE A 40 5.66 -14.18 3.07
N ASN A 41 6.04 -15.33 3.57
CA ASN A 41 5.36 -16.63 3.40
C ASN A 41 5.07 -17.07 1.94
N ILE A 42 5.67 -16.39 0.94
CA ILE A 42 5.43 -16.69 -0.50
C ILE A 42 5.84 -18.11 -0.85
N GLU A 43 6.88 -18.64 -0.20
CA GLU A 43 7.36 -20.01 -0.40
C GLU A 43 6.29 -21.04 -0.04
N ASP A 44 5.52 -20.82 1.01
CA ASP A 44 4.44 -21.71 1.43
C ASP A 44 3.31 -21.74 0.40
N TYR A 45 2.88 -20.56 -0.08
CA TYR A 45 1.82 -20.44 -1.09
C TYR A 45 2.24 -21.05 -2.44
N VAL A 46 3.46 -20.80 -2.89
CA VAL A 46 4.00 -21.43 -4.11
C VAL A 46 4.20 -22.92 -3.90
N GLY A 47 4.58 -23.34 -2.70
CA GLY A 47 4.81 -24.72 -2.32
C GLY A 47 3.59 -25.61 -2.48
N GLU A 48 2.38 -25.06 -2.36
CA GLU A 48 1.14 -25.80 -2.57
C GLU A 48 1.00 -26.35 -4.02
N TYR A 49 1.68 -25.74 -4.98
CA TYR A 49 1.64 -26.11 -6.41
C TYR A 49 2.72 -27.14 -6.79
N PHE A 50 3.73 -27.33 -5.93
CA PHE A 50 4.89 -28.18 -6.24
C PHE A 50 5.12 -29.24 -5.17
N GLY A 51 5.57 -30.42 -5.57
CA GLY A 51 6.04 -31.43 -4.62
C GLY A 51 7.35 -30.99 -3.93
N SER A 52 7.58 -31.45 -2.71
CA SER A 52 8.76 -31.12 -1.90
C SER A 52 10.11 -31.36 -2.61
N GLU A 53 10.19 -32.34 -3.48
CA GLU A 53 11.40 -32.64 -4.28
C GLU A 53 11.68 -31.54 -5.32
N SER A 54 10.65 -30.95 -5.90
CA SER A 54 10.77 -29.86 -6.88
C SER A 54 11.23 -28.56 -6.20
N LEU A 55 10.71 -28.27 -5.01
CA LEU A 55 11.11 -27.10 -4.20
C LEU A 55 12.58 -27.13 -3.77
N GLN A 56 13.16 -28.33 -3.57
CA GLN A 56 14.57 -28.48 -3.26
C GLN A 56 15.50 -28.25 -4.46
N GLN A 57 14.95 -28.28 -5.67
CA GLN A 57 15.76 -28.20 -6.89
C GLN A 57 15.99 -26.80 -7.39
N VAL A 58 15.06 -25.88 -7.16
CA VAL A 58 15.15 -24.49 -7.58
C VAL A 58 14.69 -23.57 -6.45
N PRO A 59 15.30 -22.38 -6.30
CA PRO A 59 14.82 -21.41 -5.32
C PRO A 59 13.45 -20.88 -5.71
N THR A 60 12.63 -20.58 -4.73
CA THR A 60 11.35 -19.88 -4.94
C THR A 60 11.62 -18.45 -5.38
N TYR A 61 10.94 -18.04 -6.44
CA TYR A 61 11.04 -16.68 -6.96
C TYR A 61 9.77 -15.90 -6.63
N THR A 62 9.95 -14.67 -6.12
CA THR A 62 8.88 -13.68 -6.03
C THR A 62 9.19 -12.53 -6.97
N GLN A 63 8.18 -12.06 -7.70
CA GLN A 63 8.30 -10.93 -8.61
C GLN A 63 7.90 -9.61 -7.97
N ASN A 64 7.32 -9.65 -6.76
CA ASN A 64 6.83 -8.48 -6.02
C ASN A 64 5.86 -7.59 -6.85
N LEU A 65 5.05 -8.22 -7.70
CA LEU A 65 4.09 -7.52 -8.56
C LEU A 65 3.09 -6.74 -7.72
N THR A 66 2.55 -7.38 -6.68
CA THR A 66 1.58 -6.78 -5.75
C THR A 66 2.08 -5.45 -5.18
N ARG A 67 3.25 -5.45 -4.59
CA ARG A 67 3.84 -4.24 -4.01
C ARG A 67 4.10 -3.15 -5.04
N ARG A 68 4.52 -3.54 -6.25
CA ARG A 68 4.75 -2.59 -7.35
C ARG A 68 3.46 -1.94 -7.82
N VAL A 69 2.38 -2.71 -7.96
CA VAL A 69 1.05 -2.20 -8.34
C VAL A 69 0.52 -1.26 -7.25
N CYS A 70 0.53 -1.67 -5.97
CA CYS A 70 0.09 -0.83 -4.86
C CYS A 70 0.86 0.51 -4.81
N LYS A 71 2.19 0.48 -5.00
CA LYS A 71 3.00 1.70 -5.05
C LYS A 71 2.72 2.57 -6.27
N ALA A 72 2.40 1.97 -7.40
CA ALA A 72 2.10 2.70 -8.62
C ALA A 72 0.69 3.33 -8.59
N ARG A 73 -0.25 2.71 -7.85
CA ARG A 73 -1.60 3.25 -7.62
C ARG A 73 -1.64 4.26 -6.48
N GLY A 74 -0.79 4.11 -5.47
CA GLY A 74 -0.70 4.99 -4.30
C GLY A 74 0.12 6.26 -4.61
N GLN A 75 -0.45 7.21 -5.37
CA GLN A 75 0.23 8.42 -5.81
C GLN A 75 -0.30 9.71 -5.16
N ALA A 76 -1.47 9.69 -4.51
CA ALA A 76 -2.06 10.87 -3.87
C ALA A 76 -1.14 11.44 -2.78
N TYR A 77 -0.50 10.56 -2.01
CA TYR A 77 0.48 10.92 -0.98
C TYR A 77 1.94 10.70 -1.43
N LYS A 78 2.22 10.77 -2.73
CA LYS A 78 3.60 10.72 -3.24
C LYS A 78 4.45 11.86 -2.65
N ARG A 79 3.83 13.02 -2.50
CA ARG A 79 4.33 14.15 -1.72
C ARG A 79 3.36 14.46 -0.60
N PRO A 80 3.83 14.94 0.57
CA PRO A 80 2.96 15.40 1.62
C PRO A 80 2.04 16.52 1.12
N PRO A 81 0.72 16.47 1.39
CA PRO A 81 -0.16 17.57 1.03
C PRO A 81 0.17 18.81 1.86
N ARG A 82 -0.08 19.98 1.30
CA ARG A 82 0.03 21.24 2.04
C ARG A 82 -1.17 21.38 2.96
N ILE A 83 -0.91 21.63 4.23
CA ILE A 83 -1.94 21.79 5.26
C ILE A 83 -1.94 23.22 5.74
N SER A 84 -3.13 23.82 5.78
CA SER A 84 -3.41 25.06 6.49
C SER A 84 -4.41 24.76 7.60
N ALA A 85 -3.96 24.83 8.85
CA ALA A 85 -4.73 24.55 10.05
C ALA A 85 -4.33 25.51 11.17
N ASP A 86 -4.92 25.34 12.37
CA ASP A 86 -4.48 26.06 13.56
C ASP A 86 -2.95 25.86 13.78
N PRO A 87 -2.15 26.92 13.95
CA PRO A 87 -0.70 26.80 14.11
C PRO A 87 -0.26 25.85 15.23
N ARG A 88 -1.06 25.79 16.32
CA ARG A 88 -0.81 24.89 17.47
C ARG A 88 -0.92 23.42 17.11
N TYR A 89 -1.65 23.10 16.07
CA TYR A 89 -1.79 21.70 15.61
C TYR A 89 -0.43 21.10 15.21
N ASN A 90 0.48 21.89 14.63
CA ASN A 90 1.81 21.43 14.25
C ASN A 90 2.67 20.97 15.45
N GLU A 91 2.39 21.50 16.63
CA GLU A 91 3.09 21.13 17.87
C GLU A 91 2.44 19.92 18.56
N LEU A 92 1.10 19.79 18.42
CA LEU A 92 0.28 18.82 19.13
C LEU A 92 0.00 17.54 18.30
N ALA A 93 0.48 17.48 17.06
CA ALA A 93 0.33 16.32 16.18
C ALA A 93 1.67 15.91 15.57
N ASP A 94 1.90 14.61 15.41
CA ASP A 94 3.11 14.08 14.73
C ASP A 94 2.95 14.11 13.21
N LEU A 95 3.04 15.29 12.60
CA LEU A 95 2.85 15.45 11.16
C LEU A 95 3.90 14.71 10.33
N GLN A 96 5.12 14.54 10.85
CA GLN A 96 6.16 13.78 10.15
C GLN A 96 5.81 12.29 10.13
N GLY A 97 5.41 11.72 11.26
CA GLY A 97 4.91 10.34 11.33
C GLY A 97 3.66 10.14 10.48
N LEU A 98 2.74 11.12 10.50
CA LEU A 98 1.55 11.13 9.67
C LEU A 98 1.84 11.01 8.18
N ASN A 99 2.82 11.75 7.63
CA ASN A 99 3.17 11.69 6.23
C ASN A 99 3.65 10.31 5.78
N SER A 100 4.40 9.62 6.64
CA SER A 100 4.79 8.24 6.41
C SER A 100 3.57 7.30 6.39
N LYS A 101 2.68 7.46 7.37
CA LYS A 101 1.47 6.63 7.51
C LYS A 101 0.45 6.87 6.39
N ARG A 102 0.29 8.10 5.90
CA ARG A 102 -0.58 8.44 4.76
C ARG A 102 -0.25 7.63 3.53
N ARG A 103 1.04 7.55 3.17
CA ARG A 103 1.48 6.75 2.02
C ARG A 103 1.23 5.26 2.21
N GLN A 104 1.49 4.75 3.41
CA GLN A 104 1.18 3.35 3.73
C GLN A 104 -0.33 3.11 3.67
N LEU A 105 -1.13 4.01 4.27
CA LEU A 105 -2.58 3.92 4.26
C LEU A 105 -3.14 3.85 2.84
N GLU A 106 -2.69 4.73 1.94
CA GLU A 106 -3.13 4.74 0.55
C GLU A 106 -2.85 3.39 -0.14
N GLN A 107 -1.62 2.88 -0.01
CA GLN A 107 -1.20 1.62 -0.62
C GLN A 107 -1.94 0.42 -0.05
N THR A 108 -2.12 0.37 1.27
CA THR A 108 -2.84 -0.72 1.94
C THR A 108 -4.35 -0.62 1.77
N THR A 109 -4.92 0.58 1.62
CA THR A 109 -6.33 0.76 1.26
C THR A 109 -6.60 0.23 -0.15
N PHE A 110 -5.70 0.48 -1.10
CA PHE A 110 -5.81 -0.12 -2.43
C PHE A 110 -5.76 -1.66 -2.36
N LEU A 111 -4.84 -2.21 -1.56
CA LEU A 111 -4.64 -3.66 -1.41
C LEU A 111 -5.84 -4.33 -0.75
N LEU A 112 -6.26 -3.82 0.41
CA LEU A 112 -7.25 -4.46 1.29
C LEU A 112 -8.69 -3.98 1.05
N GLY A 113 -8.90 -3.04 0.14
CA GLY A 113 -10.18 -2.42 -0.18
C GLY A 113 -10.67 -1.43 0.89
N THR A 114 -10.56 -1.79 2.15
CA THR A 114 -10.96 -0.97 3.30
C THR A 114 -9.90 -1.04 4.39
N MET A 115 -9.49 0.11 4.90
CA MET A 115 -8.53 0.24 6.00
C MET A 115 -9.11 1.09 7.13
N ALA A 116 -8.65 0.81 8.35
CA ALA A 116 -8.88 1.68 9.50
C ALA A 116 -7.57 2.35 9.93
N TYR A 117 -7.71 3.53 10.48
CA TYR A 117 -6.63 4.39 10.90
C TYR A 117 -7.00 5.03 12.23
N ARG A 118 -6.14 4.89 13.23
CA ARG A 118 -6.37 5.37 14.59
C ARG A 118 -5.51 6.57 14.90
N SER A 119 -6.13 7.61 15.46
CA SER A 119 -5.44 8.71 16.15
C SER A 119 -5.39 8.39 17.64
N LEU A 120 -4.22 8.47 18.26
CA LEU A 120 -4.03 8.19 19.66
C LEU A 120 -3.19 9.29 20.33
N TRP A 121 -3.52 9.62 21.58
CA TRP A 121 -2.74 10.54 22.37
C TRP A 121 -1.54 9.85 23.01
N ASN A 122 -0.36 10.39 22.85
CA ASN A 122 0.85 9.93 23.50
C ASN A 122 1.21 10.86 24.66
N ASP A 123 0.93 10.43 25.90
CA ASP A 123 1.18 11.22 27.11
C ASP A 123 2.66 11.56 27.29
N LYS A 124 3.58 10.69 26.89
CA LYS A 124 5.04 10.92 27.04
C LYS A 124 5.54 12.02 26.11
N ARG A 125 4.95 12.11 24.91
CA ARG A 125 5.33 13.08 23.88
C ARG A 125 4.40 14.28 23.81
N ASN A 126 3.29 14.23 24.52
CA ASN A 126 2.24 15.26 24.58
C ASN A 126 1.74 15.66 23.18
N ARG A 127 1.44 14.67 22.35
CA ARG A 127 0.96 14.86 20.99
C ARG A 127 0.14 13.69 20.48
N VAL A 128 -0.64 13.92 19.44
CA VAL A 128 -1.36 12.86 18.70
C VAL A 128 -0.37 12.09 17.83
N GLU A 129 -0.42 10.77 17.93
CA GLU A 129 0.29 9.82 17.07
C GLU A 129 -0.71 8.96 16.30
N TYR A 130 -0.21 8.20 15.33
CA TYR A 130 -1.06 7.58 14.32
C TYR A 130 -0.68 6.12 14.10
N GLU A 131 -1.69 5.29 13.94
CA GLU A 131 -1.54 3.85 13.73
C GLU A 131 -2.48 3.35 12.63
N LEU A 132 -1.97 2.45 11.80
CA LEU A 132 -2.75 1.72 10.81
C LEU A 132 -3.32 0.46 11.46
N LEU A 133 -4.58 0.18 11.21
CA LEU A 133 -5.26 -1.01 11.72
C LEU A 133 -5.67 -1.89 10.55
N PRO A 134 -4.81 -2.82 10.11
CA PRO A 134 -5.16 -3.74 9.02
C PRO A 134 -6.21 -4.77 9.43
N PHE A 135 -6.28 -5.10 10.72
CA PHE A 135 -7.21 -6.07 11.27
C PHE A 135 -8.17 -5.39 12.25
N PHE A 136 -9.39 -5.18 11.82
CA PHE A 136 -10.43 -4.53 12.61
C PHE A 136 -11.81 -4.98 12.17
N GLU A 137 -12.80 -4.80 13.03
CA GLU A 137 -14.20 -5.03 12.74
C GLU A 137 -15.06 -3.83 13.16
N PRO A 138 -15.78 -3.20 12.22
CA PRO A 138 -16.70 -2.13 12.54
C PRO A 138 -18.01 -2.67 13.15
N LEU A 139 -18.56 -1.92 14.12
CA LEU A 139 -19.81 -2.23 14.79
C LEU A 139 -20.93 -1.35 14.26
N PHE A 140 -22.05 -1.98 13.86
CA PHE A 140 -23.23 -1.30 13.31
C PHE A 140 -24.46 -1.61 14.15
N LEU A 141 -25.36 -0.64 14.26
CA LEU A 141 -26.73 -0.91 14.66
C LEU A 141 -27.56 -1.37 13.46
N PRO A 142 -28.66 -2.08 13.70
CA PRO A 142 -29.54 -2.57 12.64
C PRO A 142 -30.04 -1.44 11.75
N GLY A 143 -29.82 -1.57 10.43
CA GLY A 143 -30.25 -0.59 9.44
C GLY A 143 -29.32 0.61 9.25
N GLU A 144 -28.25 0.72 9.98
CA GLU A 144 -27.27 1.79 9.83
C GLU A 144 -26.11 1.42 8.90
N LYS A 145 -25.59 2.43 8.22
CA LYS A 145 -24.45 2.29 7.31
C LYS A 145 -23.15 2.80 7.91
N GLU A 146 -23.25 3.67 8.90
CA GLU A 146 -22.08 4.21 9.60
C GLU A 146 -21.81 3.41 10.87
N PRO A 147 -20.57 3.00 11.12
CA PRO A 147 -20.25 2.26 12.32
C PRO A 147 -20.31 3.16 13.57
N PHE A 148 -20.97 2.69 14.61
CA PHE A 148 -20.97 3.35 15.92
C PHE A 148 -19.76 2.94 16.79
N GLY A 149 -19.07 1.87 16.42
CA GLY A 149 -17.94 1.34 17.16
C GLY A 149 -16.97 0.58 16.26
N VAL A 150 -15.86 0.17 16.86
CA VAL A 150 -14.81 -0.62 16.22
C VAL A 150 -14.16 -1.54 17.23
N ILE A 151 -13.82 -2.74 16.77
CA ILE A 151 -12.98 -3.70 17.49
C ILE A 151 -11.73 -3.93 16.65
N TYR A 152 -10.57 -3.97 17.28
CA TYR A 152 -9.33 -4.36 16.62
C TYR A 152 -8.41 -5.11 17.59
N ALA A 153 -7.56 -5.97 17.04
CA ALA A 153 -6.59 -6.74 17.81
C ALA A 153 -5.38 -5.88 18.18
N ILE A 154 -4.81 -6.15 19.35
CA ILE A 154 -3.49 -5.63 19.73
C ILE A 154 -2.45 -6.58 19.15
N GLU A 155 -1.57 -6.07 18.28
CA GLU A 155 -0.41 -6.82 17.82
C GLU A 155 0.62 -6.89 18.95
N ASN A 156 0.68 -8.02 19.63
CA ASN A 156 1.79 -8.33 20.52
C ASN A 156 2.95 -8.91 19.70
N GLU A 157 4.13 -8.29 19.76
CA GLU A 157 5.34 -8.77 19.09
C GLU A 157 5.57 -10.25 19.38
N GLY A 158 5.53 -11.09 18.33
CA GLY A 158 5.81 -12.52 18.40
C GLY A 158 4.61 -13.46 18.46
N MET A 159 3.36 -12.96 18.43
CA MET A 159 2.17 -13.82 18.38
C MET A 159 1.51 -13.78 16.99
N SER A 160 1.94 -14.64 16.11
CA SER A 160 1.36 -14.83 14.76
C SER A 160 0.09 -15.67 14.73
N LYS A 161 -0.59 -15.92 15.84
CA LYS A 161 -1.78 -16.78 15.88
C LYS A 161 -2.94 -16.10 16.58
N LEU A 162 -4.04 -15.97 15.85
CA LEU A 162 -5.35 -15.47 16.26
C LEU A 162 -5.92 -16.02 17.60
N THR A 163 -5.40 -17.10 18.09
CA THR A 163 -5.92 -17.83 19.27
C THR A 163 -5.56 -17.21 20.62
N ASN A 164 -4.69 -16.18 20.66
CA ASN A 164 -4.28 -15.51 21.90
C ASN A 164 -4.19 -13.98 21.75
N GLN A 165 -5.05 -13.40 20.94
CA GLN A 165 -5.06 -11.95 20.75
C GLN A 165 -5.94 -11.26 21.77
N GLU A 166 -5.48 -10.10 22.21
CA GLU A 166 -6.27 -9.16 22.98
C GLU A 166 -6.94 -8.18 22.02
N PHE A 167 -8.15 -7.77 22.34
CA PHE A 167 -8.92 -6.85 21.52
C PHE A 167 -9.22 -5.57 22.27
N ILE A 168 -9.24 -4.46 21.54
CA ILE A 168 -9.71 -3.16 22.05
C ILE A 168 -11.03 -2.82 21.37
N VAL A 169 -11.99 -2.39 22.18
CA VAL A 169 -13.31 -1.94 21.74
C VAL A 169 -13.44 -0.44 21.97
N TRP A 170 -13.86 0.28 20.95
CA TRP A 170 -14.28 1.67 21.02
C TRP A 170 -15.69 1.82 20.49
N THR A 171 -16.54 2.57 21.20
CA THR A 171 -17.82 3.02 20.70
C THR A 171 -17.96 4.54 20.87
N ALA A 172 -18.70 5.20 20.00
CA ALA A 172 -19.02 6.62 20.12
C ALA A 172 -20.21 6.87 21.06
N ASP A 173 -20.32 8.09 21.56
CA ASP A 173 -21.52 8.56 22.26
C ASP A 173 -22.73 8.46 21.34
N ARG A 174 -23.82 7.92 21.86
CA ARG A 174 -25.04 7.76 21.07
C ARG A 174 -26.31 7.71 21.90
N ASP A 175 -27.38 8.32 21.42
CA ASP A 175 -28.72 8.32 22.04
C ASP A 175 -28.72 8.70 23.53
N GLY A 176 -27.79 9.61 23.91
CA GLY A 176 -27.60 10.04 25.29
C GLY A 176 -26.83 9.06 26.18
N MET A 177 -26.33 7.96 25.63
CA MET A 177 -25.42 7.03 26.30
C MET A 177 -23.99 7.37 25.96
N PRO A 178 -23.07 7.39 26.98
CA PRO A 178 -21.66 7.59 26.72
C PRO A 178 -21.06 6.41 25.97
N GLY A 179 -20.18 6.70 25.01
CA GLY A 179 -19.38 5.69 24.33
C GLY A 179 -18.52 4.90 25.30
N LYS A 180 -18.07 3.74 24.85
CA LYS A 180 -17.29 2.79 25.64
C LYS A 180 -15.88 2.62 25.11
N HIS A 181 -14.96 2.34 26.06
CA HIS A 181 -13.57 1.99 25.77
C HIS A 181 -13.08 0.93 26.76
N PHE A 182 -12.95 -0.30 26.31
CA PHE A 182 -12.50 -1.42 27.12
C PHE A 182 -11.71 -2.43 26.29
N GLY A 183 -11.01 -3.33 26.98
CA GLY A 183 -10.30 -4.45 26.36
C GLY A 183 -11.02 -5.77 26.59
N ILE A 184 -10.73 -6.73 25.72
CA ILE A 184 -11.13 -8.13 25.84
C ILE A 184 -9.86 -8.96 25.71
N ASP A 185 -9.58 -9.79 26.72
CA ASP A 185 -8.39 -10.62 26.70
C ASP A 185 -8.53 -11.87 25.83
N ALA A 186 -7.45 -12.65 25.73
CA ALA A 186 -7.42 -13.87 24.95
C ALA A 186 -8.39 -14.97 25.43
N HIS A 187 -8.95 -14.85 26.63
CA HIS A 187 -9.95 -15.77 27.18
C HIS A 187 -11.38 -15.29 26.94
N GLY A 188 -11.55 -14.07 26.40
CA GLY A 188 -12.84 -13.43 26.21
C GLY A 188 -13.30 -12.63 27.40
N ASP A 189 -12.47 -12.47 28.45
CA ASP A 189 -12.78 -11.70 29.64
C ASP A 189 -12.51 -10.21 29.39
N LYS A 190 -13.48 -9.40 29.84
CA LYS A 190 -13.35 -7.94 29.75
C LYS A 190 -12.38 -7.39 30.78
N TYR A 191 -11.56 -6.42 30.38
CA TYR A 191 -10.78 -5.59 31.27
C TYR A 191 -10.94 -4.10 30.96
N SER A 192 -10.81 -3.25 32.01
CA SER A 192 -11.10 -1.83 31.96
C SER A 192 -9.83 -1.01 31.84
N PHE A 193 -9.85 0.04 30.99
CA PHE A 193 -8.76 1.02 30.90
C PHE A 193 -8.98 2.22 31.83
N ASN A 194 -10.27 2.52 32.14
CA ASN A 194 -10.64 3.62 33.03
C ASN A 194 -11.90 3.27 33.84
N GLU A 195 -12.24 4.10 34.80
CA GLU A 195 -13.44 3.92 35.63
C GLU A 195 -14.71 4.07 34.74
N GLY A 196 -15.57 3.04 34.74
CA GLY A 196 -16.80 2.98 33.98
C GLY A 196 -16.64 2.72 32.48
N ASP A 197 -15.42 2.41 32.01
CA ASP A 197 -15.13 2.12 30.60
C ASP A 197 -15.63 3.18 29.62
N VAL A 198 -15.61 4.43 30.01
CA VAL A 198 -16.13 5.53 29.22
C VAL A 198 -15.11 5.95 28.16
N ASN A 199 -15.56 6.09 26.92
CA ASN A 199 -14.78 6.72 25.87
C ASN A 199 -14.62 8.22 26.17
N PRO A 200 -13.41 8.71 26.49
CA PRO A 200 -13.20 10.11 26.92
C PRO A 200 -13.46 11.11 25.79
N TYR A 201 -13.43 10.66 24.54
CA TYR A 201 -13.54 11.53 23.38
C TYR A 201 -15.00 11.75 22.92
N GLY A 202 -15.90 10.83 23.27
CA GLY A 202 -17.29 10.83 22.80
C GLY A 202 -17.46 10.49 21.33
N ILE A 203 -16.39 10.40 20.57
CA ILE A 203 -16.33 10.02 19.15
C ILE A 203 -15.43 8.80 18.97
N LEU A 204 -15.50 8.14 17.82
CA LEU A 204 -14.54 7.10 17.48
C LEU A 204 -13.18 7.75 17.18
N PRO A 205 -12.07 7.36 17.88
CA PRO A 205 -10.73 7.82 17.54
C PRO A 205 -10.15 7.07 16.33
N VAL A 206 -11.02 6.54 15.49
CA VAL A 206 -10.70 5.73 14.30
C VAL A 206 -11.46 6.27 13.11
N SER A 207 -10.76 6.49 12.01
CA SER A 207 -11.35 6.78 10.71
C SER A 207 -11.18 5.61 9.75
N PHE A 208 -12.12 5.48 8.83
CA PHE A 208 -12.11 4.41 7.84
C PHE A 208 -11.82 4.97 6.45
N CYS A 209 -10.99 4.27 5.71
CA CYS A 209 -10.68 4.57 4.33
C CYS A 209 -11.17 3.44 3.43
N HIS A 210 -11.79 3.80 2.32
CA HIS A 210 -12.25 2.86 1.31
C HIS A 210 -11.56 3.14 -0.02
N ARG A 211 -11.23 2.07 -0.76
CA ARG A 211 -10.64 2.19 -2.10
C ARG A 211 -11.56 2.96 -3.05
N TYR A 212 -12.86 2.82 -2.89
CA TYR A 212 -13.93 3.55 -3.57
C TYR A 212 -15.15 3.61 -2.67
N SER A 213 -16.09 4.51 -2.97
CA SER A 213 -17.31 4.68 -2.15
C SER A 213 -18.09 3.36 -2.05
N PRO A 214 -18.41 2.89 -0.82
CA PRO A 214 -19.19 1.67 -0.62
C PRO A 214 -20.58 1.76 -1.23
N ILE A 215 -21.00 0.75 -2.01
CA ILE A 215 -22.32 0.73 -2.66
C ILE A 215 -23.32 -0.07 -1.83
N ARG A 216 -22.95 -1.26 -1.39
CA ARG A 216 -23.83 -2.20 -0.67
C ARG A 216 -23.45 -2.34 0.79
N ASP A 217 -22.24 -2.79 1.02
CA ASP A 217 -21.70 -3.13 2.32
C ASP A 217 -20.59 -2.15 2.71
N PHE A 218 -20.25 -2.09 3.97
CA PHE A 218 -19.11 -1.31 4.46
C PHE A 218 -17.79 -1.71 3.80
N TRP A 219 -17.61 -3.01 3.55
CA TRP A 219 -16.41 -3.56 2.95
C TRP A 219 -16.46 -3.42 1.42
N VAL A 220 -15.39 -2.90 0.85
CA VAL A 220 -15.23 -2.81 -0.60
C VAL A 220 -14.23 -3.86 -1.10
N GLY A 221 -14.27 -4.15 -2.41
CA GLY A 221 -13.40 -5.15 -3.02
C GLY A 221 -11.92 -4.80 -2.89
N ASP A 222 -11.14 -5.80 -2.57
CA ASP A 222 -9.68 -5.75 -2.42
C ASP A 222 -8.96 -5.94 -3.76
N ALA A 223 -7.62 -6.06 -3.72
CA ALA A 223 -6.77 -6.30 -4.88
C ALA A 223 -6.36 -7.78 -5.00
N SER A 224 -7.27 -8.71 -4.68
CA SER A 224 -7.02 -10.15 -4.82
C SER A 224 -6.68 -10.58 -6.24
N ASP A 225 -7.18 -9.89 -7.26
CA ASP A 225 -6.81 -10.08 -8.66
C ASP A 225 -5.31 -9.86 -8.89
N VAL A 226 -4.72 -8.83 -8.28
CA VAL A 226 -3.28 -8.52 -8.37
C VAL A 226 -2.46 -9.58 -7.63
N VAL A 227 -2.90 -9.96 -6.44
CA VAL A 227 -2.19 -10.96 -5.60
C VAL A 227 -2.22 -12.33 -6.27
N ASN A 228 -3.38 -12.74 -6.80
CA ASN A 228 -3.49 -14.01 -7.53
C ASN A 228 -2.63 -14.02 -8.80
N ALA A 229 -2.50 -12.89 -9.49
CA ALA A 229 -1.60 -12.78 -10.62
C ALA A 229 -0.11 -12.85 -10.21
N ASP A 230 0.26 -12.28 -9.07
CA ASP A 230 1.61 -12.37 -8.50
C ASP A 230 1.97 -13.81 -8.11
N LEU A 231 1.03 -14.54 -7.49
CA LEU A 231 1.17 -15.96 -7.21
C LEU A 231 1.36 -16.77 -8.51
N ALA A 232 0.48 -16.56 -9.49
CA ALA A 232 0.56 -17.25 -10.78
C ALA A 232 1.89 -16.95 -11.50
N LEU A 233 2.39 -15.73 -11.41
CA LEU A 233 3.67 -15.32 -11.97
C LEU A 233 4.85 -15.99 -11.24
N SER A 234 4.77 -16.12 -9.92
CA SER A 234 5.78 -16.80 -9.10
C SER A 234 5.84 -18.30 -9.42
N VAL A 235 4.66 -18.94 -9.58
CA VAL A 235 4.53 -20.33 -10.03
C VAL A 235 5.14 -20.48 -11.43
N ALA A 236 4.78 -19.63 -12.40
CA ALA A 236 5.31 -19.69 -13.75
C ALA A 236 6.83 -19.48 -13.81
N ALA A 237 7.38 -18.59 -12.97
CA ALA A 237 8.82 -18.38 -12.88
C ALA A 237 9.56 -19.65 -12.36
N MET A 238 8.95 -20.34 -11.42
CA MET A 238 9.48 -21.61 -10.92
C MET A 238 9.39 -22.72 -11.97
N GLU A 239 8.27 -22.84 -12.70
CA GLU A 239 8.11 -23.78 -13.82
C GLU A 239 9.15 -23.53 -14.92
N ILE A 240 9.37 -22.26 -15.32
CA ILE A 240 10.42 -21.90 -16.27
C ILE A 240 11.79 -22.36 -15.77
N SER A 241 12.11 -22.11 -14.50
CA SER A 241 13.38 -22.50 -13.90
C SER A 241 13.57 -24.01 -13.87
N LEU A 242 12.51 -24.78 -13.56
CA LEU A 242 12.51 -26.24 -13.64
C LEU A 242 12.70 -26.72 -15.10
N CYS A 243 12.00 -26.12 -16.04
CA CYS A 243 12.16 -26.46 -17.46
C CYS A 243 13.58 -26.19 -17.97
N ILE A 244 14.20 -25.07 -17.58
CA ILE A 244 15.59 -24.76 -17.92
C ILE A 244 16.52 -25.81 -17.31
N ARG A 245 16.34 -26.16 -16.04
CA ARG A 245 17.17 -27.14 -15.33
C ARG A 245 17.01 -28.54 -15.92
N LEU A 246 15.79 -28.99 -16.11
CA LEU A 246 15.50 -30.29 -16.70
C LEU A 246 15.90 -30.34 -18.18
N GLY A 247 15.73 -29.24 -18.93
CA GLY A 247 16.17 -29.14 -20.32
C GLY A 247 17.68 -29.19 -20.45
N ALA A 248 18.44 -28.57 -19.54
CA ALA A 248 19.90 -28.60 -19.51
C ALA A 248 20.45 -29.98 -19.12
N ILE A 249 19.79 -30.66 -18.18
CA ILE A 249 20.24 -31.99 -17.68
C ILE A 249 19.59 -33.12 -18.47
N GLY A 250 18.34 -32.92 -18.92
CA GLY A 250 17.46 -33.92 -19.49
C GLY A 250 17.00 -34.97 -18.49
N VAL A 251 15.80 -35.51 -18.70
CA VAL A 251 15.37 -36.69 -17.94
C VAL A 251 15.98 -37.90 -18.62
N LYS A 252 16.92 -38.53 -17.92
CA LYS A 252 17.63 -39.70 -18.43
C LYS A 252 16.80 -40.93 -18.13
N PHE A 253 16.56 -41.75 -19.13
CA PHE A 253 15.90 -43.04 -18.95
C PHE A 253 16.65 -44.13 -19.65
N VAL A 254 16.53 -45.32 -19.12
CA VAL A 254 17.10 -46.55 -19.69
C VAL A 254 15.98 -47.57 -19.81
N THR A 255 15.89 -48.20 -20.98
CA THR A 255 14.96 -49.29 -21.23
C THR A 255 15.72 -50.58 -21.55
N GLY A 256 15.10 -51.74 -21.31
CA GLY A 256 15.73 -53.05 -21.56
C GLY A 256 16.72 -53.47 -20.49
N VAL A 257 16.64 -52.93 -19.29
CA VAL A 257 17.51 -53.28 -18.15
C VAL A 257 16.71 -54.04 -17.11
N ASP A 258 17.31 -55.08 -16.54
CA ASP A 258 16.70 -55.87 -15.48
C ASP A 258 16.65 -55.05 -14.17
N ASP A 259 15.59 -55.18 -13.38
CA ASP A 259 15.28 -54.41 -12.16
C ASP A 259 16.42 -54.40 -11.11
N ARG A 260 17.37 -55.30 -11.23
CA ARG A 260 18.52 -55.44 -10.32
C ARG A 260 19.77 -54.66 -10.72
N SER A 261 19.76 -54.03 -11.86
CA SER A 261 20.91 -53.31 -12.39
C SER A 261 20.99 -51.87 -11.79
N ARG A 262 21.98 -51.62 -10.95
CA ARG A 262 22.27 -50.24 -10.49
C ARG A 262 23.07 -49.53 -11.53
N ILE A 263 22.46 -48.57 -12.24
CA ILE A 263 23.13 -47.70 -13.19
C ILE A 263 23.59 -46.43 -12.43
N SER A 264 24.92 -46.25 -12.36
CA SER A 264 25.51 -45.07 -11.73
C SER A 264 25.78 -44.03 -12.82
N MET A 265 25.18 -42.85 -12.68
CA MET A 265 25.38 -41.69 -13.57
C MET A 265 26.15 -40.59 -12.85
N GLY A 266 27.03 -39.89 -13.55
CA GLY A 266 27.80 -38.75 -13.07
C GLY A 266 28.39 -38.00 -14.27
N VAL A 267 28.81 -36.74 -14.05
CA VAL A 267 29.37 -35.89 -15.09
C VAL A 267 30.66 -36.52 -15.70
N ASP A 268 31.39 -37.25 -14.87
CA ASP A 268 32.67 -37.86 -15.24
C ASP A 268 32.61 -39.40 -15.42
N LYS A 269 31.37 -39.98 -15.53
CA LYS A 269 31.20 -41.43 -15.63
C LYS A 269 30.75 -41.85 -17.03
N ILE A 270 31.45 -42.79 -17.62
CA ILE A 270 31.04 -43.45 -18.84
C ILE A 270 29.88 -44.40 -18.48
N LEU A 271 28.78 -44.29 -19.20
CA LEU A 271 27.61 -45.15 -19.03
C LEU A 271 27.81 -46.45 -19.81
N TYR A 272 27.95 -47.57 -19.11
CA TYR A 272 27.93 -48.91 -19.72
C TYR A 272 26.54 -49.48 -19.63
N LEU A 273 25.96 -49.84 -20.77
CA LEU A 273 24.63 -50.44 -20.86
C LEU A 273 24.79 -51.93 -21.23
N PRO A 274 23.93 -52.81 -20.65
CA PRO A 274 23.84 -54.21 -21.09
C PRO A 274 23.45 -54.32 -22.56
N GLU A 275 23.74 -55.45 -23.18
CA GLU A 275 23.33 -55.73 -24.55
C GLU A 275 21.79 -55.70 -24.67
N GLY A 276 21.27 -54.90 -25.63
CA GLY A 276 19.83 -54.66 -25.80
C GLY A 276 19.22 -53.55 -24.99
N ALA A 277 19.98 -52.90 -24.10
CA ALA A 277 19.49 -51.71 -23.36
C ALA A 277 19.64 -50.45 -24.18
N ASN A 278 18.64 -49.56 -24.13
CA ASN A 278 18.66 -48.25 -24.76
C ASN A 278 18.67 -47.14 -23.72
N PHE A 279 19.55 -46.18 -23.92
CA PHE A 279 19.60 -44.92 -23.14
C PHE A 279 18.96 -43.80 -23.93
N GLY A 280 18.07 -43.10 -23.28
CA GLY A 280 17.46 -41.90 -23.86
C GLY A 280 17.51 -40.74 -22.89
N VAL A 281 17.44 -39.55 -23.47
CA VAL A 281 17.28 -38.31 -22.74
C VAL A 281 16.04 -37.62 -23.33
N THR A 282 15.10 -37.29 -22.49
CA THR A 282 13.95 -36.52 -22.90
C THR A 282 13.96 -35.16 -22.19
N GLY A 283 13.69 -34.11 -22.92
CA GLY A 283 13.49 -32.77 -22.37
C GLY A 283 12.02 -32.48 -22.14
N PRO A 284 11.70 -31.37 -21.46
CA PRO A 284 10.33 -30.93 -21.29
C PRO A 284 9.70 -30.67 -22.68
N SER A 285 8.43 -31.07 -22.83
CA SER A 285 7.67 -30.87 -24.08
C SER A 285 7.18 -29.44 -24.25
N ALA A 286 7.13 -28.65 -23.16
CA ALA A 286 6.70 -27.26 -23.21
C ALA A 286 7.83 -26.35 -23.71
N SER A 287 7.48 -25.43 -24.62
CA SER A 287 8.39 -24.39 -25.07
C SER A 287 8.58 -23.36 -23.95
N ILE A 288 9.82 -23.13 -23.56
CA ILE A 288 10.14 -22.07 -22.56
C ILE A 288 9.65 -20.69 -23.05
N ASP A 289 9.73 -20.45 -24.35
CA ASP A 289 9.24 -19.20 -24.96
C ASP A 289 7.72 -19.01 -24.75
N ASP A 290 6.94 -20.09 -24.81
CA ASP A 290 5.50 -20.00 -24.61
C ASP A 290 5.15 -19.77 -23.13
N LEU A 291 5.91 -20.33 -22.20
CA LEU A 291 5.78 -20.03 -20.77
C LEU A 291 6.13 -18.56 -20.47
N ILE A 292 7.20 -18.05 -21.08
CA ILE A 292 7.57 -16.63 -20.95
C ILE A 292 6.49 -15.71 -21.52
N LYS A 293 5.92 -16.06 -22.71
CA LYS A 293 4.81 -15.29 -23.29
C LYS A 293 3.57 -15.29 -22.40
N GLY A 294 3.23 -16.45 -21.80
CA GLY A 294 2.15 -16.58 -20.84
C GLY A 294 2.35 -15.70 -19.62
N ALA A 295 3.55 -15.73 -19.01
CA ALA A 295 3.90 -14.88 -17.89
C ALA A 295 3.83 -13.38 -18.25
N LYS A 296 4.34 -12.96 -19.41
CA LYS A 296 4.21 -11.58 -19.91
C LYS A 296 2.75 -11.17 -20.05
N TYR A 297 1.91 -12.01 -20.65
CA TYR A 297 0.49 -11.76 -20.83
C TYR A 297 -0.24 -11.56 -19.50
N LEU A 298 0.07 -12.37 -18.46
CA LEU A 298 -0.50 -12.21 -17.13
C LEU A 298 -0.15 -10.85 -16.54
N VAL A 299 1.12 -10.44 -16.61
CA VAL A 299 1.58 -9.14 -16.11
C VAL A 299 0.88 -8.00 -16.85
N GLU A 300 0.88 -8.02 -18.19
CA GLU A 300 0.24 -6.98 -19.01
C GLU A 300 -1.25 -6.85 -18.72
N THR A 301 -1.96 -7.97 -18.62
CA THR A 301 -3.41 -7.97 -18.35
C THR A 301 -3.69 -7.42 -16.95
N THR A 302 -2.96 -7.88 -15.95
CA THR A 302 -3.13 -7.40 -14.56
C THR A 302 -2.88 -5.91 -14.45
N LEU A 303 -1.85 -5.40 -15.10
CA LEU A 303 -1.51 -3.99 -15.06
C LEU A 303 -2.52 -3.14 -15.82
N ASN A 304 -2.95 -3.59 -17.01
CA ASN A 304 -3.99 -2.90 -17.78
C ASN A 304 -5.32 -2.83 -17.02
N ASN A 305 -5.72 -3.91 -16.33
CA ASN A 305 -6.92 -3.93 -15.51
C ASN A 305 -6.83 -2.92 -14.34
N ASN A 306 -5.63 -2.62 -13.88
CA ASN A 306 -5.36 -1.63 -12.85
C ASN A 306 -4.93 -0.26 -13.42
N GLN A 307 -5.21 0.02 -14.71
CA GLN A 307 -4.86 1.28 -15.40
C GLN A 307 -3.37 1.62 -15.35
N LEU A 308 -2.54 0.60 -15.20
CA LEU A 308 -1.09 0.71 -15.24
C LEU A 308 -0.57 0.08 -16.52
N ARG A 309 0.50 0.62 -17.08
CA ARG A 309 1.14 0.06 -18.26
C ARG A 309 2.58 -0.35 -17.95
N VAL A 310 2.99 -1.48 -18.49
CA VAL A 310 4.38 -1.93 -18.43
C VAL A 310 4.96 -1.93 -19.83
N LYS A 311 6.18 -1.46 -19.93
CA LYS A 311 7.04 -1.72 -21.08
C LYS A 311 7.96 -2.86 -20.73
N PHE A 312 7.81 -3.96 -21.44
CA PHE A 312 8.91 -4.90 -21.56
C PHE A 312 9.95 -4.25 -22.47
N ILE A 313 11.18 -4.11 -22.00
CA ILE A 313 12.30 -3.66 -22.83
C ILE A 313 12.57 -4.80 -23.80
N ASP A 314 11.91 -4.77 -24.96
CA ASP A 314 12.32 -5.60 -26.07
C ASP A 314 13.62 -4.99 -26.62
N SER A 315 14.61 -5.83 -26.82
CA SER A 315 15.95 -5.45 -27.28
C SER A 315 15.98 -4.72 -28.62
N HIS A 316 14.83 -4.52 -29.27
CA HIS A 316 14.65 -3.88 -30.56
C HIS A 316 13.66 -2.70 -30.55
N GLY A 317 13.20 -2.27 -29.37
CA GLY A 317 12.24 -1.18 -29.25
C GLY A 317 12.87 0.19 -29.45
N ASN A 318 12.38 0.96 -30.39
CA ASN A 318 12.64 2.40 -30.44
C ASN A 318 12.19 3.04 -29.11
N ALA A 319 13.01 3.93 -28.56
CA ALA A 319 12.61 4.73 -27.41
C ALA A 319 11.32 5.48 -27.78
N GLU A 320 10.23 5.21 -27.07
CA GLU A 320 9.01 6.00 -27.25
C GLU A 320 9.27 7.45 -26.89
N SER A 321 8.61 8.37 -27.59
CA SER A 321 8.71 9.79 -27.29
C SER A 321 8.19 10.07 -25.88
N ALA A 322 8.71 11.11 -25.23
CA ALA A 322 8.21 11.56 -23.94
C ALA A 322 6.70 11.81 -23.96
N GLU A 323 6.18 12.27 -25.11
CA GLU A 323 4.75 12.48 -25.36
C GLU A 323 3.93 11.18 -25.29
N ALA A 324 4.41 10.11 -25.94
CA ALA A 324 3.75 8.81 -25.89
C ALA A 324 3.73 8.22 -24.45
N LEU A 325 4.81 8.43 -23.70
CA LEU A 325 4.87 8.05 -22.28
C LEU A 325 3.85 8.82 -21.44
N ARG A 326 3.69 10.11 -21.71
CA ARG A 326 2.74 10.99 -21.00
C ARG A 326 1.30 10.57 -21.25
N VAL A 327 0.93 10.33 -22.52
CA VAL A 327 -0.42 9.87 -22.88
C VAL A 327 -0.73 8.53 -22.18
N GLN A 328 0.26 7.67 -22.01
CA GLN A 328 0.08 6.39 -21.32
C GLN A 328 -0.14 6.53 -19.80
N GLU A 329 0.36 7.58 -19.19
CA GLU A 329 0.20 7.84 -17.74
C GLU A 329 -1.07 8.63 -17.40
N ILE A 330 -1.73 9.27 -18.39
CA ILE A 330 -2.92 10.10 -18.17
C ILE A 330 -4.04 9.33 -17.46
N ASP A 331 -4.29 8.08 -17.85
CA ASP A 331 -5.37 7.29 -17.25
C ASP A 331 -5.14 7.05 -15.76
N ASN A 332 -3.91 6.72 -15.37
CA ASN A 332 -3.55 6.54 -13.96
C ASN A 332 -3.65 7.84 -13.17
N TYR A 333 -3.23 8.96 -13.76
CA TYR A 333 -3.32 10.26 -13.11
C TYR A 333 -4.76 10.74 -12.92
N SER A 334 -5.62 10.51 -13.91
CA SER A 334 -7.04 10.85 -13.81
C SER A 334 -7.72 10.10 -12.67
N GLU A 335 -7.37 8.83 -12.51
CA GLU A 335 -7.88 8.00 -11.42
C GLU A 335 -7.35 8.46 -10.05
N VAL A 336 -6.06 8.81 -9.96
CA VAL A 336 -5.49 9.37 -8.72
C VAL A 336 -6.18 10.68 -8.36
N GLN A 337 -6.45 11.54 -9.32
CA GLN A 337 -7.18 12.80 -9.11
C GLN A 337 -8.61 12.54 -8.60
N ALA A 338 -9.32 11.61 -9.22
CA ALA A 338 -10.66 11.21 -8.77
C ALA A 338 -10.63 10.68 -7.32
N ASN A 339 -9.66 9.84 -6.98
CA ASN A 339 -9.49 9.31 -5.62
C ASN A 339 -9.15 10.40 -4.60
N ILE A 340 -8.40 11.43 -4.98
CA ILE A 340 -8.12 12.59 -4.12
C ILE A 340 -9.42 13.32 -3.79
N GLU A 341 -10.25 13.62 -4.80
CA GLU A 341 -11.51 14.33 -4.62
C GLU A 341 -12.56 13.51 -3.87
N ASP A 342 -12.73 12.25 -4.24
CA ASP A 342 -13.82 11.40 -3.72
C ASP A 342 -13.50 10.81 -2.34
N THR A 343 -12.23 10.54 -2.04
CA THR A 343 -11.83 9.77 -0.84
C THR A 343 -10.90 10.55 0.07
N TRP A 344 -9.74 10.98 -0.43
CA TRP A 344 -8.66 11.42 0.44
C TRP A 344 -8.89 12.79 1.06
N ARG A 345 -9.56 13.69 0.35
CA ARG A 345 -9.89 15.02 0.87
C ARG A 345 -10.89 14.92 2.03
N ALA A 346 -11.93 14.10 1.87
CA ALA A 346 -12.92 13.84 2.93
C ALA A 346 -12.29 13.14 4.14
N TRP A 347 -11.40 12.16 3.88
CA TRP A 347 -10.68 11.47 4.94
C TRP A 347 -9.79 12.41 5.76
N GLU A 348 -9.05 13.33 5.12
CA GLU A 348 -8.21 14.31 5.81
C GLU A 348 -9.02 15.21 6.74
N HIS A 349 -10.19 15.67 6.30
CA HIS A 349 -11.08 16.46 7.13
C HIS A 349 -11.60 15.67 8.34
N ASN A 350 -12.07 14.44 8.14
CA ASN A 350 -12.54 13.59 9.22
C ASN A 350 -11.44 13.28 10.24
N ARG A 351 -10.24 12.98 9.76
CA ARG A 351 -9.07 12.75 10.61
C ARG A 351 -8.74 13.99 11.46
N TYR A 352 -8.73 15.18 10.86
CA TYR A 352 -8.45 16.42 11.59
C TYR A 352 -9.50 16.69 12.68
N GLU A 353 -10.77 16.40 12.42
CA GLU A 353 -11.84 16.52 13.44
C GLU A 353 -11.61 15.57 14.61
N ILE A 354 -11.17 14.34 14.34
CA ILE A 354 -10.81 13.38 15.39
C ILE A 354 -9.62 13.88 16.19
N ASP A 355 -8.55 14.32 15.54
CA ASP A 355 -7.36 14.84 16.19
C ASP A 355 -7.70 16.06 17.07
N ARG A 356 -8.49 16.99 16.55
CA ARG A 356 -8.95 18.18 17.25
C ARG A 356 -9.70 17.81 18.52
N ARG A 357 -10.58 16.80 18.45
CA ARG A 357 -11.35 16.33 19.60
C ARG A 357 -10.45 15.67 20.65
N ILE A 358 -9.51 14.85 20.24
CA ILE A 358 -8.52 14.22 21.12
C ILE A 358 -7.69 15.30 21.83
N ILE A 359 -7.17 16.28 21.10
CA ILE A 359 -6.36 17.37 21.65
C ILE A 359 -7.19 18.21 22.65
N GLU A 360 -8.45 18.55 22.32
CA GLU A 360 -9.34 19.30 23.20
C GLU A 360 -9.54 18.58 24.55
N VAL A 361 -9.78 17.26 24.51
CA VAL A 361 -9.99 16.46 25.72
C VAL A 361 -8.72 16.34 26.56
N GLN A 362 -7.58 16.10 25.92
CA GLN A 362 -6.32 15.84 26.60
C GLN A 362 -5.62 17.10 27.13
N THR A 363 -5.75 18.22 26.42
CA THR A 363 -5.03 19.45 26.76
C THR A 363 -5.93 20.59 27.25
N GLY A 364 -7.24 20.46 27.07
CA GLY A 364 -8.20 21.56 27.27
C GLY A 364 -8.12 22.66 26.20
N GLN A 365 -7.26 22.52 25.19
CA GLN A 365 -7.08 23.51 24.13
C GLN A 365 -8.03 23.23 22.97
N LYS A 366 -8.85 24.20 22.65
CA LYS A 366 -9.75 24.12 21.50
C LYS A 366 -9.08 24.69 20.25
N LEU A 367 -8.82 23.83 19.26
CA LEU A 367 -8.27 24.24 17.96
C LEU A 367 -9.37 24.76 17.04
N SER A 368 -8.98 25.61 16.05
CA SER A 368 -9.89 26.04 14.99
C SER A 368 -10.46 24.83 14.21
N ALA A 369 -11.71 24.96 13.76
CA ALA A 369 -12.30 24.00 12.83
C ALA A 369 -11.82 24.17 11.39
N ASP A 370 -11.16 25.29 11.10
CA ASP A 370 -10.66 25.59 9.76
C ASP A 370 -9.50 24.65 9.42
N TYR A 371 -9.72 23.82 8.43
CA TYR A 371 -8.71 22.89 7.92
C TYR A 371 -8.78 22.86 6.40
N LEU A 372 -7.68 23.21 5.77
CA LEU A 372 -7.54 23.13 4.33
C LEU A 372 -6.39 22.17 4.00
N VAL A 373 -6.67 21.25 3.11
CA VAL A 373 -5.69 20.32 2.57
C VAL A 373 -5.59 20.51 1.06
N ASP A 374 -4.38 20.76 0.60
CA ASP A 374 -4.07 20.96 -0.81
C ASP A 374 -3.11 19.85 -1.27
N PHE A 375 -3.61 19.00 -2.15
CA PHE A 375 -2.82 17.96 -2.79
C PHE A 375 -2.11 18.55 -4.00
N GLU A 376 -0.81 18.31 -4.10
CA GLU A 376 -0.07 18.72 -5.27
C GLU A 376 -0.53 17.91 -6.48
N GLU A 377 -1.14 18.59 -7.45
CA GLU A 377 -1.53 17.93 -8.69
C GLU A 377 -0.30 17.42 -9.42
N PRO A 378 -0.30 16.15 -9.83
CA PRO A 378 0.80 15.60 -10.62
C PRO A 378 0.79 16.28 -12.00
N GLN A 379 1.62 17.32 -12.15
CA GLN A 379 1.78 17.99 -13.43
C GLN A 379 2.71 17.17 -14.33
N ILE A 380 2.16 16.63 -15.41
CA ILE A 380 2.93 15.93 -16.44
C ILE A 380 3.29 16.92 -17.54
N LEU A 381 3.96 18.00 -17.17
CA LEU A 381 4.48 18.95 -18.14
C LEU A 381 5.89 18.53 -18.58
N SER A 382 6.16 18.55 -19.88
CA SER A 382 7.54 18.48 -20.34
C SER A 382 8.32 19.69 -19.86
N PRO A 383 9.65 19.65 -19.76
CA PRO A 383 10.44 20.82 -19.37
C PRO A 383 10.26 22.03 -20.29
N SER A 384 9.82 21.82 -21.54
CA SER A 384 9.48 22.88 -22.49
C SER A 384 8.11 23.51 -22.18
N GLU A 385 7.09 22.69 -21.99
CA GLU A 385 5.74 23.17 -21.64
C GLU A 385 5.71 23.84 -20.28
N GLU A 386 6.46 23.32 -19.33
CA GLU A 386 6.59 23.94 -18.03
C GLU A 386 7.21 25.33 -18.13
N ARG A 387 8.26 25.50 -18.95
CA ARG A 387 8.86 26.80 -19.24
C ARG A 387 7.87 27.74 -19.94
N GLU A 388 7.11 27.24 -20.91
CA GLU A 388 6.09 28.03 -21.60
C GLU A 388 4.97 28.46 -20.65
N MET A 389 4.48 27.56 -19.80
CA MET A 389 3.48 27.86 -18.79
C MET A 389 3.97 28.94 -17.81
N PHE A 390 5.19 28.78 -17.27
CA PHE A 390 5.74 29.81 -16.37
C PHE A 390 6.02 31.14 -17.09
N SER A 391 6.47 31.09 -18.34
CA SER A 391 6.65 32.29 -19.14
C SER A 391 5.33 33.05 -19.31
N TRP A 392 4.24 32.31 -19.57
CA TRP A 392 2.90 32.89 -19.65
C TRP A 392 2.42 33.44 -18.30
N LEU A 393 2.63 32.71 -17.19
CA LEU A 393 2.27 33.17 -15.85
C LEU A 393 3.01 34.45 -15.46
N PHE A 394 4.29 34.54 -15.78
CA PHE A 394 5.10 35.76 -15.55
C PHE A 394 4.61 36.93 -16.39
N GLN A 395 4.33 36.73 -17.68
CA GLN A 395 3.82 37.77 -18.57
C GLN A 395 2.49 38.34 -18.09
N ASN A 396 1.62 37.45 -17.54
CA ASN A 396 0.31 37.84 -17.00
C ASN A 396 0.36 38.28 -15.53
N LYS A 397 1.53 38.33 -14.90
CA LYS A 397 1.73 38.73 -13.48
C LYS A 397 0.99 37.83 -12.47
N LEU A 398 0.75 36.58 -12.84
CA LEU A 398 0.09 35.58 -12.00
C LEU A 398 1.10 34.79 -11.14
N ALA A 399 2.38 34.82 -11.49
CA ALA A 399 3.46 34.23 -10.73
C ALA A 399 4.66 35.15 -10.64
N THR A 400 5.49 34.94 -9.62
CA THR A 400 6.77 35.63 -9.44
C THR A 400 7.93 34.65 -9.58
N ARG A 401 9.17 35.14 -9.86
CA ARG A 401 10.37 34.29 -9.86
C ARG A 401 10.54 33.55 -8.52
N LYS A 402 10.21 34.24 -7.41
CA LYS A 402 10.21 33.62 -6.07
C LYS A 402 9.24 32.47 -5.95
N SER A 403 7.98 32.63 -6.41
CA SER A 403 6.98 31.56 -6.38
C SER A 403 7.39 30.36 -7.23
N TYR A 404 8.10 30.59 -8.35
CA TYR A 404 8.66 29.52 -9.17
C TYR A 404 9.76 28.72 -8.44
N LEU A 405 10.71 29.41 -7.79
CA LEU A 405 11.78 28.78 -7.03
C LEU A 405 11.24 27.93 -5.88
N MET A 406 10.27 28.45 -5.15
CA MET A 406 9.61 27.73 -4.05
C MET A 406 8.79 26.55 -4.54
N LEU A 407 8.17 26.63 -5.74
CA LEU A 407 7.47 25.51 -6.35
C LEU A 407 8.43 24.39 -6.76
N LYS A 408 9.60 24.74 -7.28
CA LYS A 408 10.64 23.76 -7.67
C LYS A 408 11.37 23.15 -6.49
N ASN A 409 11.48 23.86 -5.40
CA ASN A 409 12.17 23.45 -4.19
C ASN A 409 11.22 23.63 -2.99
N PRO A 410 10.31 22.68 -2.75
CA PRO A 410 9.30 22.81 -1.69
C PRO A 410 9.86 23.03 -0.29
N ASP A 411 11.09 22.56 -0.06
CA ASP A 411 11.80 22.71 1.23
C ASP A 411 12.56 24.04 1.36
N MET A 412 12.55 24.90 0.32
CA MET A 412 13.24 26.17 0.32
C MET A 412 12.46 27.23 1.11
N LEU A 413 13.12 27.85 2.07
CA LEU A 413 12.52 28.96 2.82
C LEU A 413 12.35 30.20 1.93
N PRO A 414 11.31 31.02 2.17
CA PRO A 414 11.08 32.26 1.41
C PRO A 414 12.27 33.22 1.39
N GLU A 415 13.05 33.24 2.48
CA GLU A 415 14.26 34.05 2.64
C GLU A 415 15.42 33.54 1.78
N ASP A 416 15.56 32.22 1.63
CA ASP A 416 16.60 31.63 0.80
C ASP A 416 16.29 31.81 -0.69
N ALA A 417 14.99 31.75 -1.06
CA ALA A 417 14.56 32.07 -2.41
C ALA A 417 14.84 33.53 -2.80
N GLU A 418 14.69 34.49 -1.88
CA GLU A 418 15.04 35.88 -2.08
C GLU A 418 16.53 36.10 -2.27
N LYS A 419 17.36 35.51 -1.38
CA LYS A 419 18.82 35.59 -1.50
C LYS A 419 19.32 35.07 -2.84
N LEU A 420 18.79 33.90 -3.26
CA LEU A 420 19.19 33.30 -4.53
C LEU A 420 18.80 34.15 -5.73
N LEU A 421 17.66 34.85 -5.68
CA LEU A 421 17.26 35.79 -6.72
C LEU A 421 18.15 37.05 -6.73
N GLU A 422 18.53 37.57 -5.58
CA GLU A 422 19.48 38.69 -5.47
C GLU A 422 20.83 38.32 -6.05
N GLU A 423 21.37 37.13 -5.75
CA GLU A 423 22.64 36.63 -6.33
C GLU A 423 22.58 36.50 -7.86
N VAL A 424 21.44 36.02 -8.40
CA VAL A 424 21.23 35.91 -9.86
C VAL A 424 21.18 37.28 -10.51
N ASP A 425 20.43 38.21 -9.93
CA ASP A 425 20.28 39.57 -10.46
C ASP A 425 21.62 40.36 -10.40
N GLU A 426 22.44 40.15 -9.33
CA GLU A 426 23.80 40.69 -9.23
C GLU A 426 24.74 40.10 -10.29
N SER A 427 24.63 38.80 -10.57
CA SER A 427 25.45 38.12 -11.58
C SER A 427 25.10 38.56 -13.01
N GLU A 428 23.81 38.74 -13.31
CA GLU A 428 23.35 39.31 -14.59
C GLU A 428 23.77 40.76 -14.77
N GLY A 429 23.71 41.58 -13.69
CA GLY A 429 24.18 42.94 -13.68
C GLY A 429 25.69 43.08 -13.94
N SER A 430 26.49 42.15 -13.47
CA SER A 430 27.94 42.13 -13.71
C SER A 430 28.30 41.63 -15.11
N GLY A 431 27.52 40.70 -15.68
CA GLY A 431 27.69 40.21 -17.06
C GLY A 431 27.42 41.27 -18.11
N ASN A 432 26.37 42.09 -17.94
CA ASN A 432 26.06 43.19 -18.82
C ASN A 432 27.12 44.31 -18.76
N ARG A 433 27.71 44.60 -17.59
CA ARG A 433 28.83 45.53 -17.45
C ARG A 433 30.11 45.08 -18.14
N LEU A 434 30.33 43.77 -18.24
CA LEU A 434 31.47 43.19 -18.98
C LEU A 434 31.25 43.28 -20.50
N LEU A 435 30.03 43.07 -20.99
CA LEU A 435 29.71 43.20 -22.40
C LEU A 435 29.78 44.66 -22.88
N ASP A 436 29.33 45.61 -22.07
CA ASP A 436 29.47 47.04 -22.35
C ASP A 436 30.94 47.52 -22.38
N ARG A 437 31.79 46.92 -21.56
CA ARG A 437 33.25 47.17 -21.58
C ARG A 437 33.99 46.55 -22.76
N LEU A 438 33.45 45.51 -23.38
CA LEU A 438 34.03 44.89 -24.56
C LEU A 438 33.54 45.56 -25.87
N GLN A 439 32.51 46.38 -25.82
CA GLN A 439 31.99 47.14 -26.96
C GLN A 439 32.43 48.60 -26.98
N SER A 440 33.06 49.10 -25.93
CA SER A 440 33.74 50.41 -25.85
C SER A 440 35.28 50.28 -26.08
#